data_413b27ed44a2553c30cccd6b718fa480
#
_entry.id   413b27ed44a2553c30cccd6b718fa480
#
_cell.length_a   1.000
_cell.length_b   1.000
_cell.length_c   1.000
_cell.angle_alpha   90.00
_cell.angle_beta   90.00
_cell.angle_gamma   90.00
#
_symmetry.space_group_name_H-M   'P 1'
#
loop_
_entity.id
_entity.type
_entity.pdbx_description
1 polymer ?
#
loop_
_entity_poly.entity_id
_entity_poly.type
_entity_poly.pdbx_seq_one_letter_code
_entity_poly.pdbx_strand_id
1 'polypeptide(L)'
;MTRQQKVVLVIGAGDATGGEIAKRFAKEGYVACVTRRQADKLQPLLDEIRAAGGQAHGFGSDARKADEVAALVETIERDIGPIEAFVFNIGANVPCSILDETPRKYFKIWEMACFAGFLTAQAVARRMVVRERGTILFTGATAGTRGGAGFAAFAGA
;
A
#
# COMPACT_ATOMS: atom_id res chain seq x y z
N MET A 1 -21.76 -23.25 -3.91
CA MET A 1 -20.48 -22.64 -4.37
C MET A 1 -20.06 -21.61 -3.33
N THR A 2 -19.07 -21.90 -2.51
CA THR A 2 -18.49 -20.93 -1.57
C THR A 2 -17.88 -19.78 -2.38
N ARG A 3 -18.42 -18.58 -2.21
CA ARG A 3 -17.92 -17.39 -2.87
C ARG A 3 -16.48 -17.17 -2.41
N GLN A 4 -15.51 -17.34 -3.30
CA GLN A 4 -14.10 -17.14 -2.99
C GLN A 4 -13.94 -15.72 -2.41
N GLN A 5 -13.34 -15.61 -1.23
CA GLN A 5 -13.13 -14.30 -0.57
C GLN A 5 -12.19 -13.45 -1.42
N LYS A 6 -12.62 -12.24 -1.74
CA LYS A 6 -11.82 -11.27 -2.48
C LYS A 6 -11.00 -10.45 -1.49
N VAL A 7 -9.73 -10.31 -1.71
CA VAL A 7 -8.84 -9.54 -0.85
C VAL A 7 -8.50 -8.19 -1.50
N VAL A 8 -8.52 -7.12 -0.70
CA VAL A 8 -7.80 -5.89 -1.00
C VAL A 8 -6.54 -5.81 -0.14
N LEU A 9 -5.39 -5.59 -0.76
CA LEU A 9 -4.13 -5.29 -0.05
C LEU A 9 -3.85 -3.79 -0.14
N VAL A 10 -3.79 -3.12 1.01
CA VAL A 10 -3.46 -1.70 1.13
C VAL A 10 -2.10 -1.54 1.79
N ILE A 11 -1.11 -1.11 1.02
CA ILE A 11 0.22 -0.77 1.51
C ILE A 11 0.22 0.69 1.99
N GLY A 12 0.55 0.90 3.27
CA GLY A 12 0.51 2.22 3.87
C GLY A 12 -0.88 2.62 4.39
N ALA A 13 -1.54 1.71 5.09
CA ALA A 13 -2.80 1.98 5.76
C ALA A 13 -2.55 2.71 7.09
N GLY A 14 -2.66 4.02 7.04
CA GLY A 14 -2.62 4.90 8.22
C GLY A 14 -4.02 5.37 8.63
N ASP A 15 -4.03 6.33 9.54
CA ASP A 15 -5.26 6.90 10.12
C ASP A 15 -5.97 7.89 9.16
N ALA A 16 -5.49 8.02 7.94
CA ALA A 16 -6.01 8.89 6.88
C ALA A 16 -6.39 8.06 5.63
N THR A 17 -6.00 8.52 4.47
CA THR A 17 -6.41 7.96 3.16
C THR A 17 -6.33 6.44 3.07
N GLY A 18 -5.21 5.82 3.49
CA GLY A 18 -5.06 4.36 3.39
C GLY A 18 -6.04 3.58 4.27
N GLY A 19 -6.35 4.09 5.45
CA GLY A 19 -7.37 3.51 6.34
C GLY A 19 -8.78 3.64 5.75
N GLU A 20 -9.13 4.80 5.22
CA GLU A 20 -10.44 5.02 4.59
C GLU A 20 -10.64 4.14 3.33
N ILE A 21 -9.57 3.95 2.54
CA ILE A 21 -9.59 3.01 1.42
C ILE A 21 -9.91 1.59 1.93
N ALA A 22 -9.21 1.12 2.96
CA ALA A 22 -9.43 -0.21 3.52
C ALA A 22 -10.87 -0.39 4.05
N LYS A 23 -11.40 0.59 4.79
CA LYS A 23 -12.79 0.60 5.27
C LYS A 23 -13.79 0.54 4.12
N ARG A 24 -13.55 1.32 3.06
CA ARG A 24 -14.44 1.33 1.90
C ARG A 24 -14.48 -0.01 1.20
N PHE A 25 -13.33 -0.64 0.94
CA PHE A 25 -13.29 -1.96 0.34
C PHE A 25 -13.93 -3.04 1.23
N ALA A 26 -13.69 -2.98 2.55
CA ALA A 26 -14.32 -3.91 3.49
C ALA A 26 -15.86 -3.81 3.47
N LYS A 27 -16.40 -2.60 3.37
CA LYS A 27 -17.85 -2.36 3.21
C LYS A 27 -18.42 -2.97 1.93
N GLU A 28 -17.61 -3.09 0.87
CA GLU A 28 -17.99 -3.73 -0.39
C GLU A 28 -17.74 -5.26 -0.38
N GLY A 29 -17.44 -5.84 0.78
CA GLY A 29 -17.30 -7.28 0.98
C GLY A 29 -15.93 -7.86 0.64
N TYR A 30 -14.89 -7.02 0.55
CA TYR A 30 -13.51 -7.49 0.49
C TYR A 30 -12.96 -7.77 1.88
N VAL A 31 -12.07 -8.74 2.00
CA VAL A 31 -11.21 -8.87 3.17
C VAL A 31 -10.10 -7.83 3.05
N ALA A 32 -10.03 -6.90 3.99
CA ALA A 32 -9.03 -5.83 3.97
C ALA A 32 -7.72 -6.30 4.63
N CYS A 33 -6.69 -6.54 3.83
CA CYS A 33 -5.33 -6.76 4.31
C CYS A 33 -4.59 -5.42 4.29
N VAL A 34 -4.14 -4.96 5.46
CA VAL A 34 -3.54 -3.63 5.62
C VAL A 34 -2.14 -3.72 6.20
N THR A 35 -1.24 -2.85 5.76
CA THR A 35 0.15 -2.89 6.21
C THR A 35 0.65 -1.56 6.76
N ARG A 36 1.49 -1.66 7.77
CA ARG A 36 2.40 -0.62 8.29
C ARG A 36 3.71 -1.28 8.74
N ARG A 37 4.79 -0.51 8.87
CA ARG A 37 6.04 -1.01 9.46
C ARG A 37 5.86 -1.47 10.90
N GLN A 38 4.98 -0.83 11.64
CA GLN A 38 4.61 -1.16 13.02
C GLN A 38 3.18 -1.70 13.02
N ALA A 39 3.04 -3.03 13.14
CA ALA A 39 1.75 -3.71 13.05
C ALA A 39 0.78 -3.33 14.17
N ASP A 40 1.29 -3.06 15.37
CA ASP A 40 0.53 -2.64 16.54
C ASP A 40 -0.32 -1.38 16.29
N LYS A 41 0.19 -0.48 15.45
CA LYS A 41 -0.52 0.75 15.06
C LYS A 41 -1.68 0.54 14.10
N LEU A 42 -1.91 -0.69 13.64
CA LEU A 42 -3.06 -1.04 12.81
C LEU A 42 -4.29 -1.42 13.63
N GLN A 43 -4.13 -1.74 14.91
CA GLN A 43 -5.20 -2.27 15.73
C GLN A 43 -6.47 -1.41 15.73
N PRO A 44 -6.42 -0.08 15.90
CA PRO A 44 -7.63 0.74 15.85
C PRO A 44 -8.39 0.62 14.52
N LEU A 45 -7.68 0.61 13.39
CA LEU A 45 -8.29 0.45 12.06
C LEU A 45 -8.95 -0.92 11.90
N LEU A 46 -8.29 -1.97 12.38
CA LEU A 46 -8.83 -3.34 12.33
C LEU A 46 -10.13 -3.45 13.14
N ASP A 47 -10.14 -2.84 14.32
CA ASP A 47 -11.31 -2.84 15.22
C ASP A 47 -12.47 -2.05 14.62
N GLU A 48 -12.22 -0.90 14.00
CA GLU A 48 -13.23 -0.12 13.29
C GLU A 48 -13.86 -0.91 12.14
N ILE A 49 -13.04 -1.57 11.31
CA ILE A 49 -13.54 -2.39 10.20
C ILE A 49 -14.40 -3.54 10.71
N ARG A 50 -13.95 -4.22 11.77
CA ARG A 50 -14.68 -5.36 12.36
C ARG A 50 -15.99 -4.92 13.04
N ALA A 51 -15.96 -3.80 13.74
CA ALA A 51 -17.15 -3.21 14.35
C ALA A 51 -18.22 -2.82 13.31
N ALA A 52 -17.78 -2.46 12.10
CA ALA A 52 -18.66 -2.22 10.96
C ALA A 52 -19.12 -3.49 10.22
N GLY A 53 -18.79 -4.69 10.73
CA GLY A 53 -19.14 -5.98 10.13
C GLY A 53 -18.22 -6.45 9.01
N GLY A 54 -17.10 -5.75 8.76
CA GLY A 54 -16.09 -6.13 7.77
C GLY A 54 -15.06 -7.13 8.31
N GLN A 55 -14.24 -7.66 7.41
CA GLN A 55 -13.09 -8.52 7.76
C GLN A 55 -11.79 -7.79 7.46
N ALA A 56 -10.85 -7.83 8.41
CA ALA A 56 -9.56 -7.18 8.25
C ALA A 56 -8.43 -7.92 8.94
N HIS A 57 -7.25 -7.91 8.29
CA HIS A 57 -5.99 -8.44 8.79
C HIS A 57 -4.89 -7.37 8.68
N GLY A 58 -4.09 -7.22 9.74
CA GLY A 58 -2.99 -6.27 9.81
C GLY A 58 -1.64 -6.97 9.75
N PHE A 59 -0.71 -6.41 9.00
CA PHE A 59 0.63 -6.96 8.83
C PHE A 59 1.70 -5.90 9.05
N GLY A 60 2.74 -6.25 9.81
CA GLY A 60 3.99 -5.50 9.88
C GLY A 60 4.85 -5.83 8.68
N SER A 61 5.15 -4.86 7.82
CA SER A 61 6.00 -5.07 6.65
C SER A 61 6.65 -3.75 6.20
N ASP A 62 7.93 -3.82 5.87
CA ASP A 62 8.62 -2.72 5.22
C ASP A 62 8.59 -2.92 3.70
N ALA A 63 7.78 -2.11 3.03
CA ALA A 63 7.57 -2.18 1.58
C ALA A 63 8.84 -1.95 0.73
N ARG A 64 9.95 -1.50 1.35
CA ARG A 64 11.25 -1.33 0.70
C ARG A 64 12.09 -2.62 0.67
N LYS A 65 11.65 -3.66 1.36
CA LYS A 65 12.37 -4.93 1.50
C LYS A 65 11.68 -6.01 0.68
N ALA A 66 12.35 -6.45 -0.37
CA ALA A 66 11.80 -7.41 -1.32
C ALA A 66 11.34 -8.72 -0.66
N ASP A 67 12.13 -9.23 0.29
CA ASP A 67 11.82 -10.49 0.99
C ASP A 67 10.58 -10.35 1.88
N GLU A 68 10.45 -9.23 2.61
CA GLU A 68 9.27 -8.98 3.43
C GLU A 68 8.00 -8.82 2.56
N VAL A 69 8.12 -8.16 1.43
CA VAL A 69 7.03 -8.00 0.46
C VAL A 69 6.62 -9.34 -0.15
N ALA A 70 7.58 -10.16 -0.54
CA ALA A 70 7.30 -11.48 -1.12
C ALA A 70 6.58 -12.38 -0.10
N ALA A 71 7.08 -12.45 1.13
CA ALA A 71 6.48 -13.22 2.21
C ALA A 71 5.06 -12.74 2.56
N LEU A 72 4.83 -11.41 2.59
CA LEU A 72 3.53 -10.83 2.82
C LEU A 72 2.51 -11.27 1.76
N VAL A 73 2.85 -11.11 0.48
CA VAL A 73 1.97 -11.47 -0.63
C VAL A 73 1.68 -12.97 -0.63
N GLU A 74 2.69 -13.80 -0.40
CA GLU A 74 2.53 -15.25 -0.32
C GLU A 74 1.60 -15.65 0.82
N THR A 75 1.79 -15.09 2.01
CA THR A 75 0.94 -15.37 3.18
C THR A 75 -0.51 -14.99 2.92
N ILE A 76 -0.77 -13.82 2.36
CA ILE A 76 -2.14 -13.38 2.05
C ILE A 76 -2.79 -14.30 1.02
N GLU A 77 -2.11 -14.60 -0.07
CA GLU A 77 -2.66 -15.43 -1.16
C GLU A 77 -2.94 -16.88 -0.69
N ARG A 78 -2.09 -17.43 0.19
CA ARG A 78 -2.24 -18.79 0.71
C ARG A 78 -3.30 -18.91 1.80
N ASP A 79 -3.30 -18.00 2.77
CA ASP A 79 -4.01 -18.17 4.04
C ASP A 79 -5.34 -17.40 4.08
N ILE A 80 -5.51 -16.35 3.25
CA ILE A 80 -6.69 -15.49 3.28
C ILE A 80 -7.45 -15.59 1.96
N GLY A 81 -6.78 -15.38 0.85
CA GLY A 81 -7.41 -15.46 -0.47
C GLY A 81 -6.72 -14.60 -1.54
N PRO A 82 -7.22 -14.65 -2.77
CA PRO A 82 -6.60 -13.94 -3.89
C PRO A 82 -6.70 -12.42 -3.72
N ILE A 83 -5.56 -11.74 -3.88
CA ILE A 83 -5.51 -10.29 -3.90
C ILE A 83 -6.08 -9.80 -5.23
N GLU A 84 -7.32 -9.32 -5.22
CA GLU A 84 -8.02 -8.81 -6.40
C GLU A 84 -7.91 -7.31 -6.58
N ALA A 85 -7.68 -6.59 -5.48
CA ALA A 85 -7.38 -5.17 -5.51
C ALA A 85 -6.11 -4.91 -4.70
N PHE A 86 -5.22 -4.14 -5.26
CA PHE A 86 -3.99 -3.69 -4.61
C PHE A 86 -3.94 -2.18 -4.64
N VAL A 87 -3.65 -1.56 -3.50
CA VAL A 87 -3.52 -0.12 -3.38
C VAL A 87 -2.20 0.22 -2.71
N PHE A 88 -1.35 0.94 -3.42
CA PHE A 88 -0.14 1.52 -2.87
C PHE A 88 -0.40 2.96 -2.43
N ASN A 89 -0.28 3.22 -1.13
CA ASN A 89 -0.61 4.52 -0.52
C ASN A 89 0.54 5.04 0.37
N ILE A 90 1.77 4.78 0.00
CA ILE A 90 2.92 5.37 0.68
C ILE A 90 3.39 6.58 -0.11
N GLY A 91 3.53 7.71 0.58
CA GLY A 91 4.12 8.93 0.05
C GLY A 91 5.13 9.52 1.04
N ALA A 92 6.00 10.36 0.53
CA ALA A 92 7.01 11.05 1.32
C ALA A 92 6.98 12.54 1.01
N ASN A 93 5.90 13.19 1.43
CA ASN A 93 5.72 14.64 1.24
C ASN A 93 6.63 15.43 2.20
N VAL A 94 7.90 15.53 1.84
CA VAL A 94 8.90 16.31 2.60
C VAL A 94 9.28 17.54 1.79
N PRO A 95 8.87 18.75 2.20
CA PRO A 95 9.24 19.97 1.51
C PRO A 95 10.77 20.20 1.56
N CYS A 96 11.36 20.48 0.40
CA CYS A 96 12.74 20.90 0.27
C CYS A 96 12.96 21.56 -1.08
N SER A 97 13.74 22.67 -1.10
CA SER A 97 14.21 23.27 -2.33
C SER A 97 15.17 22.33 -3.07
N ILE A 98 15.15 22.33 -4.39
CA ILE A 98 16.09 21.54 -5.19
C ILE A 98 17.56 21.92 -4.90
N LEU A 99 17.81 23.16 -4.52
CA LEU A 99 19.16 23.65 -4.22
C LEU A 99 19.67 23.15 -2.87
N ASP A 100 18.77 22.83 -1.94
CA ASP A 100 19.09 22.38 -0.58
C ASP A 100 18.91 20.87 -0.41
N GLU A 101 18.38 20.16 -1.42
CA GLU A 101 18.11 18.74 -1.36
C GLU A 101 19.43 17.94 -1.40
N THR A 102 19.56 16.98 -0.49
CA THR A 102 20.74 16.11 -0.46
C THR A 102 20.49 14.81 -1.22
N PRO A 103 21.52 14.23 -1.89
CA PRO A 103 21.39 12.94 -2.57
C PRO A 103 20.82 11.84 -1.67
N ARG A 104 21.25 11.81 -0.40
CA ARG A 104 20.76 10.82 0.58
C ARG A 104 19.27 10.98 0.87
N LYS A 105 18.79 12.21 1.04
CA LYS A 105 17.39 12.48 1.34
C LYS A 105 16.51 12.21 0.12
N TYR A 106 16.96 12.66 -1.06
CA TYR A 106 16.29 12.38 -2.34
C TYR A 106 16.11 10.87 -2.55
N PHE A 107 17.20 10.11 -2.44
CA PHE A 107 17.18 8.65 -2.59
C PHE A 107 16.21 8.00 -1.60
N LYS A 108 16.21 8.44 -0.33
CA LYS A 108 15.32 7.90 0.69
C LYS A 108 13.84 8.13 0.39
N ILE A 109 13.50 9.29 -0.16
CA ILE A 109 12.14 9.64 -0.57
C ILE A 109 11.73 8.77 -1.77
N TRP A 110 12.59 8.65 -2.77
CA TRP A 110 12.37 7.79 -3.92
C TRP A 110 12.25 6.31 -3.54
N GLU A 111 13.12 5.80 -2.68
CA GLU A 111 13.08 4.43 -2.18
C GLU A 111 11.74 4.12 -1.49
N MET A 112 11.25 5.07 -0.70
CA MET A 112 10.03 4.87 0.08
C MET A 112 8.76 4.94 -0.77
N ALA A 113 8.70 5.79 -1.77
CA ALA A 113 7.50 6.00 -2.59
C ALA A 113 7.58 5.24 -3.93
N CYS A 114 8.58 5.48 -4.74
CA CYS A 114 8.69 4.87 -6.07
C CYS A 114 9.16 3.40 -6.01
N PHE A 115 10.31 3.14 -5.39
CA PHE A 115 10.88 1.79 -5.38
C PHE A 115 10.04 0.78 -4.58
N ALA A 116 9.52 1.19 -3.42
CA ALA A 116 8.60 0.36 -2.65
C ALA A 116 7.30 0.07 -3.42
N GLY A 117 6.79 1.06 -4.18
CA GLY A 117 5.66 0.87 -5.09
C GLY A 117 5.94 -0.17 -6.16
N PHE A 118 7.12 -0.10 -6.78
CA PHE A 118 7.56 -1.11 -7.75
C PHE A 118 7.62 -2.51 -7.15
N LEU A 119 8.29 -2.69 -6.01
CA LEU A 119 8.44 -4.01 -5.37
C LEU A 119 7.09 -4.64 -5.03
N THR A 120 6.21 -3.87 -4.41
CA THR A 120 4.91 -4.38 -3.96
C THR A 120 3.98 -4.66 -5.13
N ALA A 121 3.91 -3.76 -6.11
CA ALA A 121 3.09 -3.96 -7.31
C ALA A 121 3.59 -5.14 -8.14
N GLN A 122 4.91 -5.32 -8.30
CA GLN A 122 5.47 -6.47 -9.03
C GLN A 122 5.10 -7.79 -8.36
N ALA A 123 5.22 -7.89 -7.02
CA ALA A 123 4.89 -9.10 -6.30
C ALA A 123 3.42 -9.49 -6.47
N VAL A 124 2.51 -8.52 -6.40
CA VAL A 124 1.07 -8.74 -6.60
C VAL A 124 0.74 -9.03 -8.07
N ALA A 125 1.33 -8.28 -9.00
CA ALA A 125 1.09 -8.45 -10.44
C ALA A 125 1.42 -9.88 -10.92
N ARG A 126 2.50 -10.48 -10.42
CA ARG A 126 2.85 -11.88 -10.73
C ARG A 126 1.73 -12.86 -10.38
N ARG A 127 0.96 -12.61 -9.34
CA ARG A 127 -0.21 -13.43 -8.95
C ARG A 127 -1.43 -13.12 -9.82
N MET A 128 -1.67 -11.83 -10.09
CA MET A 128 -2.82 -11.38 -10.89
C MET A 128 -2.74 -11.83 -12.35
N VAL A 129 -1.55 -11.76 -12.96
CA VAL A 129 -1.34 -12.16 -14.37
C VAL A 129 -1.66 -13.64 -14.59
N VAL A 130 -1.25 -14.52 -13.66
CA VAL A 130 -1.51 -15.97 -13.79
C VAL A 130 -3.01 -16.30 -13.79
N ARG A 131 -3.81 -15.51 -13.08
CA ARG A 131 -5.27 -15.69 -13.03
C ARG A 131 -6.06 -14.72 -13.93
N GLU A 132 -5.35 -13.93 -14.75
CA GLU A 132 -5.90 -12.95 -15.69
C GLU A 132 -6.89 -11.97 -15.04
N ARG A 133 -6.66 -11.65 -13.75
CA ARG A 133 -7.60 -10.86 -12.95
C ARG A 133 -6.91 -10.12 -11.83
N GLY A 134 -7.29 -8.84 -11.66
CA GLY A 134 -6.85 -7.97 -10.57
C GLY A 134 -6.82 -6.50 -10.99
N THR A 135 -6.71 -5.64 -9.99
CA THR A 135 -6.59 -4.18 -10.18
C THR A 135 -5.47 -3.64 -9.31
N ILE A 136 -4.58 -2.87 -9.91
CA ILE A 136 -3.48 -2.19 -9.21
C ILE A 136 -3.73 -0.69 -9.24
N LEU A 137 -3.70 -0.06 -8.07
CA LEU A 137 -3.93 1.36 -7.88
C LEU A 137 -2.75 1.99 -7.14
N PHE A 138 -2.33 3.16 -7.58
CA PHE A 138 -1.34 3.99 -6.90
C PHE A 138 -2.00 5.31 -6.47
N THR A 139 -1.85 5.67 -5.22
CA THR A 139 -2.22 7.01 -4.75
C THR A 139 -1.16 8.00 -5.23
N GLY A 140 -1.53 8.85 -6.17
CA GLY A 140 -0.67 9.87 -6.71
C GLY A 140 -0.85 11.23 -6.04
N ALA A 141 -0.01 12.18 -6.42
CA ALA A 141 -0.11 13.58 -6.02
C ALA A 141 0.00 14.50 -7.22
N THR A 142 -0.56 15.70 -7.12
CA THR A 142 -0.47 16.72 -8.17
C THR A 142 0.99 17.07 -8.50
N ALA A 143 1.88 16.99 -7.51
CA ALA A 143 3.32 17.23 -7.70
C ALA A 143 3.98 16.26 -8.70
N GLY A 144 3.48 15.04 -8.85
CA GLY A 144 3.99 14.06 -9.82
C GLY A 144 3.58 14.35 -11.27
N THR A 145 2.56 15.17 -11.49
CA THR A 145 2.08 15.56 -12.83
C THR A 145 2.53 16.96 -13.24
N ARG A 146 2.74 17.83 -12.29
CA ARG A 146 3.27 19.18 -12.49
C ARG A 146 4.10 19.56 -11.28
N GLY A 147 5.39 19.72 -11.44
CA GLY A 147 6.29 20.10 -10.35
C GLY A 147 5.86 21.36 -9.62
N GLY A 148 6.32 21.51 -8.40
CA GLY A 148 6.11 22.69 -7.57
C GLY A 148 7.39 23.05 -6.83
N ALA A 149 7.64 24.33 -6.62
CA ALA A 149 8.77 24.80 -5.82
C ALA A 149 8.71 24.16 -4.42
N GLY A 150 9.84 23.70 -3.91
CA GLY A 150 9.93 23.06 -2.60
C GLY A 150 9.51 21.59 -2.54
N PHE A 151 9.22 20.92 -3.66
CA PHE A 151 8.79 19.53 -3.68
C PHE A 151 9.60 18.64 -4.64
N ALA A 152 10.87 18.97 -4.87
CA ALA A 152 11.69 18.31 -5.90
C ALA A 152 11.77 16.78 -5.74
N ALA A 153 12.09 16.29 -4.55
CA ALA A 153 12.18 14.85 -4.29
C ALA A 153 10.81 14.17 -4.29
N PHE A 154 9.80 14.81 -3.73
CA PHE A 154 8.44 14.28 -3.71
C PHE A 154 7.81 14.19 -5.10
N ALA A 155 8.11 15.16 -5.99
CA ALA A 155 7.63 15.14 -7.36
C ALA A 155 8.30 14.05 -8.21
N GLY A 156 9.54 13.67 -7.88
CA GLY A 156 10.30 12.63 -8.56
C GLY A 156 10.11 11.23 -8.02
N ALA A 157 9.34 11.07 -6.97
CA ALA A 157 9.08 9.81 -6.29
C ALA A 157 7.65 9.32 -6.55
#